data_885b341c77ca24c9f07453ef96c4dc23
#
_entry.id   885b341c77ca24c9f07453ef96c4dc23
#
_cell.length_a   1.000
_cell.length_b   1.000
_cell.length_c   1.000
_cell.angle_alpha   90.00
_cell.angle_beta   90.00
_cell.angle_gamma   90.00
#
_symmetry.space_group_name_H-M   'P 1'
#
loop_
_entity.id
_entity.type
_entity.pdbx_description
1 polymer ?
#
loop_
_entity_poly.entity_id
_entity_poly.type
_entity_poly.pdbx_seq_one_letter_code
_entity_poly.pdbx_strand_id
1 'polypeptide(L)'
;MIICDLHTHSTASDGKYSPKDVVRKAYDRGVKYLALTDHDTLSGIEEAKSEAEKLDMHFIPGVELSTTYKGETIHILGYFKGDDYKNPDLNHFLEDLKAKRIARAHEIVKRLKQFNNIEIDVNEVLKNGKDTIARPHIAKAIIDAGYPYTKEYIFDNFIGDHCPAYIPANKLDAEEGIKLLRTYNALVILAHPVLLKKLHVLDVLQLDFDGIEGIYGLNTPEDTENFLKIVDKKDILTSCGSDSHGHEEDDTKHGILGSQSMEEHRLEKFLNKLNTK
;
A
#
# COMPACT_ATOMS: atom_id res chain seq x y z
N MET A 1 10.97 -3.94 -23.37
CA MET A 1 10.02 -3.77 -22.25
C MET A 1 9.77 -5.14 -21.64
N ILE A 2 9.87 -5.26 -20.33
CA ILE A 2 9.58 -6.48 -19.57
C ILE A 2 8.30 -6.20 -18.78
N ILE A 3 7.30 -7.09 -18.90
CA ILE A 3 6.08 -6.98 -18.09
C ILE A 3 6.47 -7.31 -16.64
N CYS A 4 6.38 -6.32 -15.77
CA CYS A 4 6.64 -6.46 -14.35
C CYS A 4 5.62 -5.68 -13.55
N ASP A 5 5.23 -6.20 -12.40
CA ASP A 5 4.29 -5.57 -11.49
C ASP A 5 4.84 -5.66 -10.07
N LEU A 6 5.44 -4.56 -9.64
CA LEU A 6 6.14 -4.50 -8.36
C LEU A 6 5.29 -3.84 -7.26
N HIS A 7 3.98 -3.65 -7.51
CA HIS A 7 3.04 -3.08 -6.55
C HIS A 7 1.67 -3.73 -6.70
N THR A 8 1.39 -4.71 -5.84
CA THR A 8 0.15 -5.49 -5.87
C THR A 8 -0.33 -5.83 -4.47
N HIS A 9 -1.64 -5.98 -4.31
CA HIS A 9 -2.31 -6.26 -3.05
C HIS A 9 -3.11 -7.55 -3.08
N SER A 10 -3.16 -8.21 -1.92
CA SER A 10 -3.88 -9.46 -1.72
C SER A 10 -4.89 -9.37 -0.57
N THR A 11 -5.53 -10.50 -0.27
CA THR A 11 -6.40 -10.62 0.91
C THR A 11 -5.63 -10.56 2.23
N ALA A 12 -4.31 -10.50 2.24
CA ALA A 12 -3.53 -10.23 3.44
C ALA A 12 -3.67 -8.77 3.90
N SER A 13 -4.00 -7.83 2.97
CA SER A 13 -4.44 -6.48 3.30
C SER A 13 -5.86 -6.21 2.80
N ASP A 14 -6.06 -5.49 1.72
CA ASP A 14 -7.35 -5.05 1.19
C ASP A 14 -7.62 -5.47 -0.25
N GLY A 15 -6.75 -6.29 -0.84
CA GLY A 15 -6.99 -6.90 -2.13
C GLY A 15 -8.11 -7.94 -2.12
N LYS A 16 -8.62 -8.27 -3.31
CA LYS A 16 -9.70 -9.24 -3.55
C LYS A 16 -9.22 -10.69 -3.58
N TYR A 17 -8.04 -10.93 -4.10
CA TYR A 17 -7.51 -12.27 -4.36
C TYR A 17 -6.55 -12.72 -3.25
N SER A 18 -6.50 -14.04 -2.97
CA SER A 18 -5.49 -14.59 -2.07
C SER A 18 -4.08 -14.35 -2.63
N PRO A 19 -3.04 -14.34 -1.77
CA PRO A 19 -1.66 -14.16 -2.24
C PRO A 19 -1.28 -15.07 -3.40
N LYS A 20 -1.62 -16.36 -3.32
CA LYS A 20 -1.38 -17.34 -4.40
C LYS A 20 -2.16 -17.01 -5.67
N ASP A 21 -3.41 -16.52 -5.56
CA ASP A 21 -4.23 -16.21 -6.72
C ASP A 21 -3.75 -14.92 -7.43
N VAL A 22 -3.17 -13.95 -6.70
CA VAL A 22 -2.47 -12.80 -7.29
C VAL A 22 -1.32 -13.30 -8.17
N VAL A 23 -0.48 -14.21 -7.65
CA VAL A 23 0.64 -14.79 -8.39
C VAL A 23 0.18 -15.51 -9.65
N ARG A 24 -0.84 -16.38 -9.55
CA ARG A 24 -1.39 -17.12 -10.70
C ARG A 24 -1.90 -16.18 -11.78
N LYS A 25 -2.71 -15.19 -11.37
CA LYS A 25 -3.26 -14.20 -12.32
C LYS A 25 -2.17 -13.36 -12.98
N ALA A 26 -1.13 -12.99 -12.25
CA ALA A 26 0.03 -12.29 -12.81
C ALA A 26 0.78 -13.18 -13.82
N TYR A 27 0.99 -14.45 -13.49
CA TYR A 27 1.60 -15.45 -14.39
C TYR A 27 0.81 -15.61 -15.69
N ASP A 28 -0.52 -15.77 -15.58
CA ASP A 28 -1.42 -15.93 -16.74
C ASP A 28 -1.41 -14.69 -17.66
N ARG A 29 -1.07 -13.51 -17.12
CA ARG A 29 -0.91 -12.25 -17.85
C ARG A 29 0.49 -11.99 -18.36
N GLY A 30 1.40 -12.93 -18.15
CA GLY A 30 2.77 -12.88 -18.66
C GLY A 30 3.71 -11.98 -17.85
N VAL A 31 3.34 -11.63 -16.61
CA VAL A 31 4.22 -10.92 -15.69
C VAL A 31 5.46 -11.77 -15.42
N LYS A 32 6.65 -11.19 -15.55
CA LYS A 32 7.92 -11.86 -15.32
C LYS A 32 8.47 -11.62 -13.92
N TYR A 33 8.27 -10.42 -13.40
CA TYR A 33 8.70 -10.00 -12.06
C TYR A 33 7.50 -9.46 -11.32
N LEU A 34 7.16 -10.09 -10.20
CA LEU A 34 6.04 -9.71 -9.33
C LEU A 34 6.55 -9.38 -7.94
N ALA A 35 6.06 -8.31 -7.34
CA ALA A 35 6.13 -8.11 -5.90
C ALA A 35 4.73 -8.10 -5.30
N LEU A 36 4.57 -8.75 -4.14
CA LEU A 36 3.41 -8.55 -3.28
C LEU A 36 3.79 -7.53 -2.21
N THR A 37 3.01 -6.46 -2.12
CA THR A 37 3.30 -5.28 -1.29
C THR A 37 2.09 -4.86 -0.45
N ASP A 38 1.46 -5.84 0.18
CA ASP A 38 0.29 -5.61 1.03
C ASP A 38 0.51 -4.48 2.05
N HIS A 39 -0.53 -3.68 2.32
CA HIS A 39 -0.45 -2.57 3.25
C HIS A 39 -0.10 -3.00 4.67
N ASP A 40 1.02 -2.50 5.18
CA ASP A 40 1.49 -2.63 6.56
C ASP A 40 1.55 -4.08 7.09
N THR A 41 1.69 -5.06 6.18
CA THR A 41 1.81 -6.49 6.54
C THR A 41 2.69 -7.26 5.56
N LEU A 42 3.33 -8.31 6.06
CA LEU A 42 4.12 -9.26 5.28
C LEU A 42 3.51 -10.67 5.32
N SER A 43 2.30 -10.81 5.91
CA SER A 43 1.69 -12.13 6.18
C SER A 43 1.35 -12.92 4.92
N GLY A 44 1.15 -12.24 3.77
CA GLY A 44 0.87 -12.88 2.48
C GLY A 44 2.09 -13.41 1.73
N ILE A 45 3.31 -13.02 2.14
CA ILE A 45 4.53 -13.25 1.36
C ILE A 45 4.86 -14.74 1.21
N GLU A 46 4.76 -15.55 2.26
CA GLU A 46 5.10 -16.98 2.19
C GLU A 46 4.18 -17.74 1.22
N GLU A 47 2.88 -17.45 1.24
CA GLU A 47 1.92 -18.07 0.33
C GLU A 47 2.20 -17.68 -1.12
N ALA A 48 2.45 -16.40 -1.38
CA ALA A 48 2.78 -15.89 -2.71
C ALA A 48 4.10 -16.45 -3.23
N LYS A 49 5.16 -16.44 -2.41
CA LYS A 49 6.48 -16.96 -2.74
C LYS A 49 6.43 -18.45 -3.11
N SER A 50 5.74 -19.25 -2.29
CA SER A 50 5.57 -20.68 -2.57
C SER A 50 4.85 -20.95 -3.89
N GLU A 51 3.89 -20.11 -4.27
CA GLU A 51 3.20 -20.27 -5.56
C GLU A 51 4.06 -19.79 -6.74
N ALA A 52 4.80 -18.70 -6.58
CA ALA A 52 5.72 -18.19 -7.60
C ALA A 52 6.83 -19.20 -7.92
N GLU A 53 7.38 -19.89 -6.91
CA GLU A 53 8.36 -20.95 -7.08
C GLU A 53 7.83 -22.11 -7.94
N LYS A 54 6.56 -22.51 -7.76
CA LYS A 54 5.93 -23.58 -8.58
C LYS A 54 5.77 -23.19 -10.05
N LEU A 55 5.62 -21.88 -10.30
CA LEU A 55 5.41 -21.32 -11.64
C LEU A 55 6.71 -20.82 -12.29
N ASP A 56 7.86 -21.00 -11.64
CA ASP A 56 9.17 -20.48 -12.08
C ASP A 56 9.11 -18.96 -12.37
N MET A 57 8.44 -18.21 -11.49
CA MET A 57 8.21 -16.78 -11.61
C MET A 57 9.12 -16.01 -10.66
N HIS A 58 9.73 -14.93 -11.13
CA HIS A 58 10.51 -14.05 -10.26
C HIS A 58 9.62 -13.30 -9.28
N PHE A 59 9.78 -13.59 -7.99
CA PHE A 59 9.01 -13.00 -6.92
C PHE A 59 9.89 -12.17 -5.98
N ILE A 60 9.43 -10.97 -5.65
CA ILE A 60 10.12 -10.04 -4.74
C ILE A 60 9.22 -9.80 -3.53
N PRO A 61 9.64 -10.20 -2.32
CA PRO A 61 8.93 -9.86 -1.09
C PRO A 61 8.89 -8.34 -0.90
N GLY A 62 7.72 -7.80 -0.57
CA GLY A 62 7.58 -6.37 -0.34
C GLY A 62 6.49 -6.03 0.68
N VAL A 63 6.42 -4.77 1.03
CA VAL A 63 5.39 -4.15 1.87
C VAL A 63 5.13 -2.74 1.39
N GLU A 64 3.89 -2.28 1.47
CA GLU A 64 3.55 -0.88 1.32
C GLU A 64 3.24 -0.29 2.71
N LEU A 65 4.13 0.56 3.24
CA LEU A 65 3.89 1.25 4.51
C LEU A 65 3.03 2.49 4.32
N SER A 66 1.97 2.60 5.12
CA SER A 66 1.14 3.80 5.21
C SER A 66 1.78 4.80 6.18
N THR A 67 2.27 5.91 5.67
CA THR A 67 2.96 6.94 6.46
C THR A 67 2.36 8.33 6.27
N THR A 68 2.89 9.31 7.01
CA THR A 68 2.57 10.74 6.80
C THR A 68 3.83 11.57 6.72
N TYR A 69 3.79 12.59 5.87
CA TYR A 69 4.81 13.62 5.80
C TYR A 69 4.17 15.00 5.65
N LYS A 70 4.52 15.95 6.53
CA LYS A 70 3.96 17.33 6.52
C LYS A 70 2.44 17.38 6.41
N GLY A 71 1.73 16.46 7.07
CA GLY A 71 0.27 16.41 7.10
C GLY A 71 -0.40 15.82 5.85
N GLU A 72 0.38 15.24 4.93
CA GLU A 72 -0.12 14.44 3.82
C GLU A 72 0.19 12.95 4.03
N THR A 73 -0.71 12.10 3.59
CA THR A 73 -0.44 10.65 3.57
C THR A 73 0.44 10.35 2.37
N ILE A 74 1.56 9.69 2.61
CA ILE A 74 2.41 9.13 1.58
C ILE A 74 2.64 7.65 1.87
N HIS A 75 2.75 6.86 0.81
CA HIS A 75 3.03 5.44 0.94
C HIS A 75 4.47 5.15 0.52
N ILE A 76 5.05 4.15 1.17
CA ILE A 76 6.44 3.76 0.99
C ILE A 76 6.50 2.28 0.67
N LEU A 77 6.99 1.94 -0.50
CA LEU A 77 7.27 0.55 -0.87
C LEU A 77 8.63 0.14 -0.31
N GLY A 78 8.63 -0.95 0.44
CA GLY A 78 9.82 -1.62 0.92
C GLY A 78 9.98 -2.97 0.23
N TYR A 79 11.10 -3.21 -0.45
CA TYR A 79 11.38 -4.49 -1.10
C TYR A 79 12.53 -5.18 -0.40
N PHE A 80 12.38 -6.47 -0.15
CA PHE A 80 13.34 -7.27 0.61
C PHE A 80 14.07 -8.26 -0.28
N LYS A 81 15.36 -8.46 0.01
CA LYS A 81 16.15 -9.52 -0.60
C LYS A 81 15.95 -10.82 0.19
N GLY A 82 15.75 -11.91 -0.54
CA GLY A 82 15.72 -13.24 0.06
C GLY A 82 14.69 -13.37 1.18
N ASP A 83 15.15 -13.59 2.39
CA ASP A 83 14.34 -13.82 3.59
C ASP A 83 14.40 -12.69 4.63
N ASP A 84 14.94 -11.51 4.27
CA ASP A 84 15.06 -10.37 5.20
C ASP A 84 13.70 -9.90 5.75
N TYR A 85 12.60 -10.09 4.98
CA TYR A 85 11.24 -9.85 5.42
C TYR A 85 10.79 -10.72 6.61
N LYS A 86 11.48 -11.83 6.89
CA LYS A 86 11.17 -12.74 8.01
C LYS A 86 11.66 -12.24 9.35
N ASN A 87 12.34 -11.09 9.41
CA ASN A 87 12.85 -10.57 10.65
C ASN A 87 11.72 -10.44 11.69
N PRO A 88 11.85 -11.06 12.88
CA PRO A 88 10.80 -11.08 13.90
C PRO A 88 10.41 -9.69 14.41
N ASP A 89 11.39 -8.79 14.57
CA ASP A 89 11.15 -7.45 15.11
C ASP A 89 10.38 -6.59 14.10
N LEU A 90 10.67 -6.73 12.80
CA LEU A 90 9.89 -6.08 11.73
C LEU A 90 8.46 -6.57 11.74
N ASN A 91 8.24 -7.88 11.76
CA ASN A 91 6.91 -8.46 11.75
C ASN A 91 6.12 -8.06 13.01
N HIS A 92 6.75 -8.09 14.19
CA HIS A 92 6.12 -7.63 15.42
C HIS A 92 5.73 -6.14 15.37
N PHE A 93 6.59 -5.29 14.80
CA PHE A 93 6.27 -3.87 14.60
C PHE A 93 5.03 -3.68 13.72
N LEU A 94 4.94 -4.42 12.60
CA LEU A 94 3.78 -4.35 11.69
C LEU A 94 2.51 -4.87 12.35
N GLU A 95 2.61 -5.95 13.14
CA GLU A 95 1.48 -6.47 13.95
C GLU A 95 1.01 -5.45 14.98
N ASP A 96 1.93 -4.74 15.65
CA ASP A 96 1.60 -3.66 16.59
C ASP A 96 0.87 -2.50 15.90
N LEU A 97 1.28 -2.12 14.69
CA LEU A 97 0.57 -1.10 13.90
C LEU A 97 -0.86 -1.54 13.61
N LYS A 98 -1.05 -2.79 13.20
CA LYS A 98 -2.37 -3.38 12.96
C LYS A 98 -3.22 -3.40 14.23
N ALA A 99 -2.65 -3.85 15.35
CA ALA A 99 -3.35 -3.87 16.64
C ALA A 99 -3.82 -2.47 17.08
N LYS A 100 -2.99 -1.43 16.89
CA LYS A 100 -3.36 -0.03 17.17
C LYS A 100 -4.51 0.46 16.28
N ARG A 101 -4.57 0.04 15.00
CA ARG A 101 -5.70 0.38 14.10
C ARG A 101 -6.99 -0.31 14.54
N ILE A 102 -6.92 -1.59 14.90
CA ILE A 102 -8.07 -2.34 15.43
C ILE A 102 -8.60 -1.67 16.71
N ALA A 103 -7.73 -1.38 17.67
CA ALA A 103 -8.11 -0.71 18.91
C ALA A 103 -8.77 0.66 18.66
N ARG A 104 -8.24 1.42 17.71
CA ARG A 104 -8.80 2.70 17.28
C ARG A 104 -10.21 2.53 16.68
N ALA A 105 -10.45 1.51 15.85
CA ALA A 105 -11.77 1.24 15.28
C ALA A 105 -12.79 0.90 16.38
N HIS A 106 -12.44 0.04 17.32
CA HIS A 106 -13.28 -0.27 18.49
C HIS A 106 -13.67 0.98 19.26
N GLU A 107 -12.72 1.86 19.52
CA GLU A 107 -13.01 3.07 20.28
C GLU A 107 -13.85 4.07 19.49
N ILE A 108 -13.68 4.21 18.17
CA ILE A 108 -14.56 5.04 17.34
C ILE A 108 -16.00 4.49 17.35
N VAL A 109 -16.17 3.18 17.19
CA VAL A 109 -17.50 2.54 17.23
C VAL A 109 -18.18 2.76 18.58
N LYS A 110 -17.45 2.62 19.68
CA LYS A 110 -17.95 2.91 21.03
C LYS A 110 -18.39 4.38 21.16
N ARG A 111 -17.61 5.34 20.64
CA ARG A 111 -17.95 6.76 20.66
C ARG A 111 -19.14 7.09 19.76
N LEU A 112 -19.29 6.45 18.61
CA LEU A 112 -20.47 6.58 17.75
C LEU A 112 -21.75 6.22 18.49
N LYS A 113 -21.76 5.13 19.27
CA LYS A 113 -22.89 4.79 20.14
C LYS A 113 -23.10 5.83 21.21
N GLN A 114 -22.06 6.28 21.88
CA GLN A 114 -22.13 7.21 23.00
C GLN A 114 -22.61 8.61 22.61
N PHE A 115 -22.11 9.16 21.50
CA PHE A 115 -22.32 10.58 21.14
C PHE A 115 -23.34 10.77 20.02
N ASN A 116 -23.54 9.76 19.17
CA ASN A 116 -24.37 9.88 17.97
C ASN A 116 -25.56 8.90 17.96
N ASN A 117 -25.66 8.03 18.97
CA ASN A 117 -26.66 6.95 19.02
C ASN A 117 -26.64 6.05 17.76
N ILE A 118 -25.43 5.83 17.20
CA ILE A 118 -25.19 4.97 16.05
C ILE A 118 -24.59 3.66 16.58
N GLU A 119 -25.30 2.56 16.36
CA GLU A 119 -24.86 1.21 16.73
C GLU A 119 -24.49 0.42 15.48
N ILE A 120 -23.22 0.03 15.37
CA ILE A 120 -22.71 -0.83 14.31
C ILE A 120 -21.86 -1.95 14.92
N ASP A 121 -21.80 -3.08 14.24
CA ASP A 121 -20.90 -4.16 14.63
C ASP A 121 -19.48 -3.81 14.19
N VAL A 122 -18.57 -3.73 15.16
CA VAL A 122 -17.16 -3.49 14.86
C VAL A 122 -16.57 -4.60 13.97
N ASN A 123 -17.06 -5.83 14.06
CA ASN A 123 -16.59 -6.93 13.22
C ASN A 123 -16.86 -6.66 11.72
N GLU A 124 -17.96 -5.97 11.39
CA GLU A 124 -18.21 -5.53 10.00
C GLU A 124 -17.23 -4.44 9.56
N VAL A 125 -16.83 -3.54 10.48
CA VAL A 125 -15.77 -2.56 10.19
C VAL A 125 -14.44 -3.27 9.94
N LEU A 126 -14.08 -4.25 10.79
CA LEU A 126 -12.84 -5.03 10.65
C LEU A 126 -12.83 -5.85 9.36
N LYS A 127 -13.95 -6.49 9.04
CA LYS A 127 -14.13 -7.26 7.79
C LYS A 127 -14.01 -6.39 6.55
N ASN A 128 -14.58 -5.18 6.58
CA ASN A 128 -14.51 -4.24 5.47
C ASN A 128 -13.10 -3.60 5.32
N GLY A 129 -12.37 -3.43 6.42
CA GLY A 129 -11.07 -2.76 6.45
C GLY A 129 -9.88 -3.71 6.43
N LYS A 130 -10.11 -5.00 6.72
CA LYS A 130 -9.04 -6.00 6.88
C LYS A 130 -7.85 -5.41 7.68
N ASP A 131 -6.64 -5.42 7.12
CA ASP A 131 -5.44 -4.89 7.80
C ASP A 131 -5.32 -3.35 7.72
N THR A 132 -6.06 -2.69 6.82
CA THR A 132 -6.03 -1.23 6.61
C THR A 132 -7.25 -0.50 7.15
N ILE A 133 -7.69 -0.83 8.34
CA ILE A 133 -8.89 -0.26 8.96
C ILE A 133 -8.81 1.27 9.04
N ALA A 134 -9.67 1.96 8.31
CA ALA A 134 -9.74 3.41 8.21
C ALA A 134 -11.18 3.93 8.32
N ARG A 135 -11.34 5.25 8.50
CA ARG A 135 -12.67 5.88 8.61
C ARG A 135 -13.64 5.57 7.46
N PRO A 136 -13.22 5.43 6.19
CA PRO A 136 -14.13 4.99 5.12
C PRO A 136 -14.83 3.65 5.39
N HIS A 137 -14.14 2.69 6.04
CA HIS A 137 -14.72 1.39 6.40
C HIS A 137 -15.75 1.52 7.51
N ILE A 138 -15.55 2.46 8.44
CA ILE A 138 -16.55 2.80 9.47
C ILE A 138 -17.77 3.45 8.82
N ALA A 139 -17.58 4.41 7.90
CA ALA A 139 -18.67 5.03 7.16
C ALA A 139 -19.47 3.99 6.35
N LYS A 140 -18.79 3.05 5.68
CA LYS A 140 -19.42 1.95 4.98
C LYS A 140 -20.27 1.08 5.93
N ALA A 141 -19.72 0.70 7.08
CA ALA A 141 -20.44 -0.10 8.07
C ALA A 141 -21.69 0.60 8.61
N ILE A 142 -21.67 1.93 8.76
CA ILE A 142 -22.86 2.73 9.12
C ILE A 142 -23.93 2.64 8.04
N ILE A 143 -23.54 2.79 6.77
CA ILE A 143 -24.46 2.70 5.63
C ILE A 143 -25.02 1.27 5.50
N ASP A 144 -24.16 0.26 5.58
CA ASP A 144 -24.56 -1.16 5.50
C ASP A 144 -25.50 -1.58 6.64
N ALA A 145 -25.40 -0.93 7.81
CA ALA A 145 -26.33 -1.11 8.93
C ALA A 145 -27.71 -0.45 8.72
N GLY A 146 -27.95 0.19 7.57
CA GLY A 146 -29.23 0.74 7.18
C GLY A 146 -29.49 2.17 7.66
N TYR A 147 -28.48 2.88 8.17
CA TYR A 147 -28.64 4.30 8.50
C TYR A 147 -28.77 5.15 7.23
N PRO A 148 -29.73 6.11 7.19
CA PRO A 148 -30.04 6.88 5.97
C PRO A 148 -29.11 8.07 5.77
N TYR A 149 -27.79 7.83 5.90
CA TYR A 149 -26.78 8.88 5.77
C TYR A 149 -25.89 8.63 4.56
N THR A 150 -25.49 9.71 3.87
CA THR A 150 -24.44 9.63 2.84
C THR A 150 -23.07 9.56 3.51
N LYS A 151 -22.08 9.09 2.75
CA LYS A 151 -20.70 9.03 3.23
C LYS A 151 -20.19 10.41 3.67
N GLU A 152 -20.48 11.45 2.90
CA GLU A 152 -20.12 12.84 3.18
C GLU A 152 -20.73 13.29 4.50
N TYR A 153 -22.03 13.05 4.69
CA TYR A 153 -22.73 13.40 5.93
C TYR A 153 -22.09 12.72 7.16
N ILE A 154 -21.72 11.45 7.04
CA ILE A 154 -21.07 10.70 8.12
C ILE A 154 -19.71 11.33 8.47
N PHE A 155 -18.92 11.71 7.46
CA PHE A 155 -17.65 12.39 7.70
C PHE A 155 -17.84 13.77 8.34
N ASP A 156 -18.80 14.56 7.90
CA ASP A 156 -19.03 15.90 8.40
C ASP A 156 -19.62 15.92 9.82
N ASN A 157 -20.41 14.92 10.20
CA ASN A 157 -21.20 14.98 11.43
C ASN A 157 -20.82 13.94 12.50
N PHE A 158 -20.14 12.84 12.13
CA PHE A 158 -19.89 11.74 13.08
C PHE A 158 -18.42 11.39 13.28
N ILE A 159 -17.63 11.29 12.21
CA ILE A 159 -16.26 10.75 12.28
C ILE A 159 -15.19 11.71 11.71
N GLY A 160 -15.55 12.95 11.35
CA GLY A 160 -14.60 13.98 10.93
C GLY A 160 -13.76 14.51 12.08
N ASP A 161 -12.69 15.23 11.76
CA ASP A 161 -11.65 15.63 12.72
C ASP A 161 -12.18 16.52 13.87
N HIS A 162 -13.34 17.17 13.68
CA HIS A 162 -14.02 17.99 14.66
C HIS A 162 -15.16 17.28 15.41
N CYS A 163 -15.42 16.01 15.09
CA CYS A 163 -16.55 15.26 15.65
C CYS A 163 -16.18 14.55 16.96
N PRO A 164 -17.15 14.39 17.92
CA PRO A 164 -16.89 13.74 19.21
C PRO A 164 -16.42 12.28 19.11
N ALA A 165 -16.84 11.56 18.07
CA ALA A 165 -16.40 10.17 17.85
C ALA A 165 -15.03 10.08 17.16
N TYR A 166 -14.46 11.18 16.73
CA TYR A 166 -13.14 11.19 16.11
C TYR A 166 -12.03 10.76 17.06
N ILE A 167 -11.15 9.93 16.54
CA ILE A 167 -9.88 9.58 17.18
C ILE A 167 -8.78 9.75 16.13
N PRO A 168 -7.73 10.52 16.41
CA PRO A 168 -6.59 10.67 15.50
C PRO A 168 -6.02 9.31 15.09
N ALA A 169 -5.66 9.16 13.82
CA ALA A 169 -4.86 8.02 13.41
C ALA A 169 -3.43 8.20 13.94
N ASN A 170 -2.93 7.18 14.62
CA ASN A 170 -1.51 7.13 14.98
C ASN A 170 -0.76 6.65 13.73
N LYS A 171 -0.43 7.58 12.84
CA LYS A 171 0.26 7.27 11.59
C LYS A 171 1.76 7.33 11.83
N LEU A 172 2.47 6.39 11.22
CA LEU A 172 3.92 6.38 11.18
C LEU A 172 4.41 7.61 10.40
N ASP A 173 5.39 8.33 10.93
CA ASP A 173 6.07 9.38 10.17
C ASP A 173 6.89 8.78 9.03
N ALA A 174 6.99 9.46 7.90
CA ALA A 174 7.68 8.94 6.73
C ALA A 174 9.18 8.72 6.97
N GLU A 175 9.84 9.61 7.71
CA GLU A 175 11.26 9.45 8.05
C GLU A 175 11.47 8.21 8.94
N GLU A 176 10.57 8.00 9.91
CA GLU A 176 10.59 6.80 10.75
C GLU A 176 10.32 5.53 9.94
N GLY A 177 9.36 5.57 8.98
CA GLY A 177 9.05 4.46 8.08
C GLY A 177 10.24 4.08 7.19
N ILE A 178 10.91 5.07 6.58
CA ILE A 178 12.12 4.87 5.79
C ILE A 178 13.23 4.25 6.65
N LYS A 179 13.45 4.81 7.84
CA LYS A 179 14.47 4.30 8.78
C LYS A 179 14.18 2.87 9.20
N LEU A 180 12.90 2.55 9.48
CA LEU A 180 12.46 1.19 9.79
C LEU A 180 12.83 0.23 8.68
N LEU A 181 12.39 0.50 7.46
CA LEU A 181 12.64 -0.36 6.30
C LEU A 181 14.15 -0.55 6.04
N ARG A 182 14.93 0.52 6.16
CA ARG A 182 16.40 0.44 5.99
C ARG A 182 17.08 -0.39 7.08
N THR A 183 16.58 -0.38 8.31
CA THR A 183 17.11 -1.21 9.40
C THR A 183 17.01 -2.70 9.06
N TYR A 184 16.04 -3.08 8.23
CA TYR A 184 15.82 -4.46 7.78
C TYR A 184 16.22 -4.67 6.32
N ASN A 185 17.19 -3.91 5.81
CA ASN A 185 17.82 -4.03 4.49
C ASN A 185 16.83 -3.87 3.31
N ALA A 186 15.67 -3.25 3.49
CA ALA A 186 14.76 -3.02 2.39
C ALA A 186 15.29 -1.97 1.40
N LEU A 187 14.99 -2.14 0.14
CA LEU A 187 15.05 -1.11 -0.88
C LEU A 187 13.79 -0.23 -0.74
N VAL A 188 13.95 1.08 -0.63
CA VAL A 188 12.89 2.01 -0.22
C VAL A 188 12.48 2.92 -1.36
N ILE A 189 11.24 2.81 -1.82
CA ILE A 189 10.71 3.52 -2.99
C ILE A 189 9.46 4.34 -2.57
N LEU A 190 9.37 5.59 -3.01
CA LEU A 190 8.15 6.39 -2.88
C LEU A 190 7.07 5.83 -3.81
N ALA A 191 5.95 5.36 -3.25
CA ALA A 191 4.82 4.83 -4.00
C ALA A 191 4.05 5.94 -4.74
N HIS A 192 3.52 5.63 -5.90
CA HIS A 192 2.56 6.40 -6.71
C HIS A 192 2.61 7.94 -6.50
N PRO A 193 3.72 8.62 -6.82
CA PRO A 193 3.90 10.06 -6.58
C PRO A 193 2.86 10.95 -7.29
N VAL A 194 2.17 10.43 -8.31
CA VAL A 194 1.06 11.13 -8.98
C VAL A 194 -0.13 11.39 -8.05
N LEU A 195 -0.28 10.62 -6.96
CA LEU A 195 -1.37 10.77 -6.00
C LEU A 195 -1.10 11.84 -4.91
N LEU A 196 0.07 12.46 -4.90
CA LEU A 196 0.38 13.58 -4.03
C LEU A 196 -0.53 14.78 -4.35
N LYS A 197 -1.14 15.37 -3.31
CA LYS A 197 -2.13 16.44 -3.46
C LYS A 197 -1.62 17.81 -3.02
N LYS A 198 -0.77 17.83 -1.99
CA LYS A 198 -0.28 19.07 -1.33
C LYS A 198 1.22 19.22 -1.51
N LEU A 199 1.94 18.13 -1.55
CA LEU A 199 3.40 18.10 -1.64
C LEU A 199 3.84 17.88 -3.08
N HIS A 200 4.90 18.55 -3.48
CA HIS A 200 5.57 18.23 -4.74
C HIS A 200 6.51 17.04 -4.55
N VAL A 201 6.62 16.15 -5.54
CA VAL A 201 7.47 14.94 -5.47
C VAL A 201 8.92 15.28 -5.09
N LEU A 202 9.47 16.41 -5.57
CA LEU A 202 10.83 16.83 -5.24
C LEU A 202 11.01 17.24 -3.77
N ASP A 203 9.94 17.68 -3.08
CA ASP A 203 9.96 17.98 -1.66
C ASP A 203 9.97 16.69 -0.83
N VAL A 204 9.23 15.67 -1.28
CA VAL A 204 9.21 14.34 -0.66
C VAL A 204 10.55 13.63 -0.87
N LEU A 205 11.18 13.81 -2.03
CA LEU A 205 12.50 13.27 -2.36
C LEU A 205 13.67 13.99 -1.65
N GLN A 206 13.40 14.87 -0.67
CA GLN A 206 14.42 15.28 0.31
C GLN A 206 14.63 14.20 1.40
N LEU A 207 13.65 13.28 1.54
CA LEU A 207 13.78 12.09 2.36
C LEU A 207 14.67 11.05 1.68
N ASP A 208 15.19 10.12 2.46
CA ASP A 208 16.19 9.14 2.01
C ASP A 208 15.57 7.96 1.24
N PHE A 209 14.89 8.25 0.11
CA PHE A 209 14.40 7.24 -0.81
C PHE A 209 15.50 6.74 -1.75
N ASP A 210 15.49 5.44 -2.08
CA ASP A 210 16.33 4.88 -3.14
C ASP A 210 15.76 5.23 -4.54
N GLY A 211 14.46 5.57 -4.64
CA GLY A 211 13.79 5.91 -5.89
C GLY A 211 12.31 6.22 -5.74
N ILE A 212 11.60 6.24 -6.87
CA ILE A 212 10.16 6.47 -6.95
C ILE A 212 9.47 5.42 -7.82
N GLU A 213 8.19 5.19 -7.60
CA GLU A 213 7.33 4.46 -8.53
C GLU A 213 6.96 5.38 -9.71
N GLY A 214 7.89 5.46 -10.66
CA GLY A 214 7.76 6.35 -11.82
C GLY A 214 6.83 5.83 -12.90
N ILE A 215 6.56 4.52 -12.90
CA ILE A 215 5.64 3.84 -13.84
C ILE A 215 4.51 3.23 -13.01
N TYR A 216 3.35 3.88 -13.03
CA TYR A 216 2.22 3.54 -12.17
C TYR A 216 0.93 3.41 -12.97
N GLY A 217 0.02 2.53 -12.52
CA GLY A 217 -1.19 2.16 -13.23
C GLY A 217 -2.13 3.31 -13.61
N LEU A 218 -2.12 4.41 -12.85
CA LEU A 218 -2.95 5.59 -13.12
C LEU A 218 -2.17 6.79 -13.65
N ASN A 219 -0.89 6.67 -13.93
CA ASN A 219 -0.15 7.73 -14.59
C ASN A 219 -0.69 7.97 -16.01
N THR A 220 -0.79 9.22 -16.39
CA THR A 220 -0.83 9.58 -17.82
C THR A 220 0.54 9.32 -18.44
N PRO A 221 0.66 9.22 -19.78
CA PRO A 221 1.96 9.14 -20.43
C PRO A 221 2.89 10.30 -20.07
N GLU A 222 2.33 11.51 -19.89
CA GLU A 222 3.08 12.71 -19.49
C GLU A 222 3.60 12.59 -18.04
N ASP A 223 2.79 12.07 -17.10
CA ASP A 223 3.23 11.83 -15.73
C ASP A 223 4.43 10.89 -15.70
N THR A 224 4.32 9.76 -16.41
CA THR A 224 5.40 8.78 -16.49
C THR A 224 6.67 9.41 -17.07
N GLU A 225 6.57 10.15 -18.18
CA GLU A 225 7.73 10.84 -18.79
C GLU A 225 8.38 11.83 -17.80
N ASN A 226 7.57 12.60 -17.07
CA ASN A 226 8.05 13.57 -16.10
C ASN A 226 8.74 12.90 -14.91
N PHE A 227 8.18 11.80 -14.37
CA PHE A 227 8.82 11.05 -13.31
C PHE A 227 10.12 10.39 -13.75
N LEU A 228 10.18 9.82 -14.95
CA LEU A 228 11.40 9.24 -15.48
C LEU A 228 12.50 10.30 -15.72
N LYS A 229 12.13 11.52 -16.13
CA LYS A 229 13.10 12.64 -16.19
C LYS A 229 13.67 12.99 -14.81
N ILE A 230 12.84 12.95 -13.76
CA ILE A 230 13.32 13.16 -12.38
C ILE A 230 14.27 12.05 -11.96
N VAL A 231 13.90 10.79 -12.24
CA VAL A 231 14.71 9.60 -11.96
C VAL A 231 16.10 9.74 -12.61
N ASP A 232 16.14 10.05 -13.91
CA ASP A 232 17.39 10.16 -14.67
C ASP A 232 18.24 11.35 -14.19
N LYS A 233 17.61 12.50 -13.93
CA LYS A 233 18.31 13.70 -13.44
C LYS A 233 18.92 13.54 -12.04
N LYS A 234 18.22 12.79 -11.16
CA LYS A 234 18.68 12.56 -9.79
C LYS A 234 19.53 11.30 -9.64
N ASP A 235 19.66 10.51 -10.69
CA ASP A 235 20.31 9.18 -10.68
C ASP A 235 19.77 8.23 -9.59
N ILE A 236 18.45 8.27 -9.38
CA ILE A 236 17.73 7.38 -8.46
C ILE A 236 17.10 6.20 -9.21
N LEU A 237 16.45 5.29 -8.46
CA LEU A 237 15.75 4.16 -9.06
C LEU A 237 14.33 4.53 -9.49
N THR A 238 13.77 3.72 -10.38
CA THR A 238 12.32 3.65 -10.59
C THR A 238 11.82 2.24 -10.36
N SER A 239 10.62 2.13 -9.79
CA SER A 239 9.81 0.91 -9.85
C SER A 239 8.65 1.08 -10.83
N CYS A 240 7.96 -0.02 -11.10
CA CYS A 240 6.71 0.00 -11.84
C CYS A 240 5.68 -0.89 -11.15
N GLY A 241 4.44 -0.45 -11.07
CA GLY A 241 3.38 -1.22 -10.46
C GLY A 241 1.98 -0.79 -10.88
N SER A 242 1.06 -1.74 -10.80
CA SER A 242 -0.35 -1.48 -11.07
C SER A 242 -1.09 -0.97 -9.84
N ASP A 243 -0.60 -1.28 -8.64
CA ASP A 243 -1.34 -1.08 -7.38
C ASP A 243 -2.67 -1.87 -7.39
N SER A 244 -2.68 -3.01 -8.07
CA SER A 244 -3.90 -3.78 -8.28
C SER A 244 -4.43 -4.37 -6.99
N HIS A 245 -5.68 -4.05 -6.69
CA HIS A 245 -6.47 -4.64 -5.61
C HIS A 245 -7.43 -5.75 -6.12
N GLY A 246 -7.38 -6.07 -7.41
CA GLY A 246 -8.17 -7.13 -8.02
C GLY A 246 -9.63 -6.79 -8.30
N HIS A 247 -10.05 -5.52 -8.20
CA HIS A 247 -11.41 -5.02 -8.45
C HIS A 247 -11.56 -4.39 -9.85
N GLU A 248 -10.93 -4.97 -10.85
CA GLU A 248 -10.69 -4.38 -12.19
C GLU A 248 -11.92 -3.85 -12.91
N GLU A 249 -13.09 -4.45 -12.71
CA GLU A 249 -14.33 -4.06 -13.45
C GLU A 249 -14.93 -2.75 -12.93
N ASP A 250 -14.73 -2.43 -11.64
CA ASP A 250 -15.35 -1.28 -10.98
C ASP A 250 -14.30 -0.32 -10.35
N ASP A 251 -13.02 -0.63 -10.49
CA ASP A 251 -11.95 0.12 -9.82
C ASP A 251 -11.40 1.24 -10.70
N THR A 252 -11.71 2.47 -10.32
CA THR A 252 -11.18 3.68 -10.95
C THR A 252 -9.99 4.29 -10.18
N LYS A 253 -9.53 3.61 -9.10
CA LYS A 253 -8.51 4.14 -8.19
C LYS A 253 -7.18 3.39 -8.29
N HIS A 254 -7.18 2.21 -8.86
CA HIS A 254 -6.00 1.36 -8.98
C HIS A 254 -5.88 0.82 -10.40
N GLY A 255 -4.70 0.37 -10.76
CA GLY A 255 -4.44 -0.19 -12.09
C GLY A 255 -4.82 -1.67 -12.20
N ILE A 256 -4.68 -2.17 -13.40
CA ILE A 256 -4.96 -3.58 -13.73
C ILE A 256 -3.68 -4.40 -13.51
N LEU A 257 -3.79 -5.51 -12.79
CA LEU A 257 -2.68 -6.44 -12.54
C LEU A 257 -1.94 -6.80 -13.84
N GLY A 258 -0.62 -6.61 -13.86
CA GLY A 258 0.23 -6.93 -15.00
C GLY A 258 0.09 -5.99 -16.19
N SER A 259 -0.55 -4.83 -16.03
CA SER A 259 -0.67 -3.82 -17.09
C SER A 259 0.61 -3.00 -17.31
N GLN A 260 1.55 -3.09 -16.37
CA GLN A 260 2.75 -2.26 -16.40
C GLN A 260 3.95 -2.99 -17.00
N SER A 261 4.87 -2.22 -17.55
CA SER A 261 6.13 -2.76 -18.07
C SER A 261 7.25 -1.75 -17.89
N MET A 262 8.46 -2.25 -17.72
CA MET A 262 9.67 -1.45 -17.52
C MET A 262 10.72 -1.78 -18.58
N GLU A 263 11.55 -0.80 -18.93
CA GLU A 263 12.73 -1.03 -19.76
C GLU A 263 13.73 -1.92 -19.00
N GLU A 264 14.36 -2.84 -19.73
CA GLU A 264 15.25 -3.85 -19.16
C GLU A 264 16.38 -3.24 -18.32
N HIS A 265 17.03 -2.19 -18.82
CA HIS A 265 18.12 -1.53 -18.11
C HIS A 265 17.67 -0.90 -16.76
N ARG A 266 16.43 -0.41 -16.66
CA ARG A 266 15.87 0.14 -15.42
C ARG A 266 15.56 -0.97 -14.42
N LEU A 267 14.99 -2.07 -14.90
CA LEU A 267 14.75 -3.25 -14.09
C LEU A 267 16.07 -3.86 -13.57
N GLU A 268 17.07 -3.98 -14.42
CA GLU A 268 18.41 -4.44 -14.01
C GLU A 268 19.01 -3.53 -12.93
N LYS A 269 18.93 -2.19 -13.09
CA LYS A 269 19.40 -1.24 -12.08
C LYS A 269 18.68 -1.44 -10.74
N PHE A 270 17.35 -1.64 -10.77
CA PHE A 270 16.56 -1.94 -9.58
C PHE A 270 16.97 -3.26 -8.91
N LEU A 271 17.04 -4.36 -9.67
CA LEU A 271 17.42 -5.69 -9.17
C LEU A 271 18.85 -5.72 -8.63
N ASN A 272 19.79 -5.07 -9.30
CA ASN A 272 21.17 -4.96 -8.84
C ASN A 272 21.24 -4.23 -7.50
N LYS A 273 20.50 -3.13 -7.33
CA LYS A 273 20.44 -2.41 -6.06
C LYS A 273 19.81 -3.26 -4.95
N LEU A 274 18.70 -3.94 -5.24
CA LEU A 274 18.05 -4.86 -4.30
C LEU A 274 19.01 -5.96 -3.85
N ASN A 275 19.80 -6.51 -4.75
CA ASN A 275 20.76 -7.58 -4.45
C ASN A 275 21.99 -7.10 -3.64
N THR A 276 22.21 -5.80 -3.53
CA THR A 276 23.30 -5.22 -2.72
C THR A 276 22.87 -4.78 -1.32
N LYS A 277 21.59 -4.92 -1.00
CA LYS A 277 21.04 -4.67 0.35
C LYS A 277 21.39 -5.78 1.34
#